data_81d99780fdcb2d767b48e7749897af9e
#
_entry.id   81d99780fdcb2d767b48e7749897af9e
#
_cell.length_a   1.000
_cell.length_b   1.000
_cell.length_c   1.000
_cell.angle_alpha   90.00
_cell.angle_beta   90.00
_cell.angle_gamma   90.00
#
_symmetry.space_group_name_H-M   'P 1'
#
loop_
_entity.id
_entity.type
_entity.pdbx_description
1 polymer ?
#
loop_
_entity_poly.entity_id
_entity_poly.type
_entity_poly.pdbx_seq_one_letter_code
_entity_poly.pdbx_strand_id
1 'polypeptide(L)'
;MKREKLYILVCLAAILIAACSRTDDADKLPGEVIPPTVTPPAVTPPAETSVPVQVKISPESVERLRLFVFPENGEKRMAHILGRTEKGWNLDLQWNEIGTGATFTAFSADGLEKTEEETFLHLVQTNQQEDASVAKSDLLFASAAVKSGNIVELQLASLMSRLIVSLHSSDGSYSEAELASAKVSVRSHTSVSVSVSDGKLGSLSEQVEEVIPYRKENGDYTAVLCPQSVDGFRDSWISVTIGEDTQIFGAPEMIGGEAFSALKSAVETTINIDICKPKTPEPEPEHKPDVKWANRTVWVYGVKEPAESDWGYVSGTNQKGLTWKKGCGWYDCNKINMAGDPDGSMCWAATASNMIYWWLDQNADNIRRYGKYNGPTAYDSSTSCAVFDYFKRYFVNEGKETLFGLNWFFVGRSSKPNGGNFFSDVFSDVADVVSGVNADEFNSRMKQAFTDKEAIGFYVKMMGSYHEMSIWGADFDENGRISAVYITDSNDLSQEEITPSVSADGRRFIPVGLVRHPVAYKVSEADKGKTMVYMEGSVEGSFTLKFEALHFLGLMEDEWKEYFSTHGN
;
A
#
# COMPACT_ATOMS: atom_id res chain seq x y z
N MET A 1 15.76 -10.05 46.35
CA MET A 1 14.45 -10.15 45.69
C MET A 1 14.02 -8.76 45.22
N LYS A 2 14.41 -8.34 44.04
CA LYS A 2 13.88 -7.17 43.37
C LYS A 2 13.58 -7.60 41.91
N ARG A 3 12.31 -7.43 41.50
CA ARG A 3 11.84 -7.63 40.15
C ARG A 3 12.34 -6.47 39.31
N GLU A 4 13.21 -6.72 38.35
CA GLU A 4 13.51 -5.78 37.30
C GLU A 4 12.54 -6.01 36.13
N LYS A 5 11.81 -4.96 35.78
CA LYS A 5 10.90 -4.93 34.64
C LYS A 5 11.73 -4.70 33.39
N LEU A 6 11.70 -5.67 32.50
CA LEU A 6 12.22 -5.55 31.15
C LEU A 6 11.27 -4.63 30.35
N TYR A 7 11.73 -3.47 29.97
CA TYR A 7 11.01 -2.55 29.07
C TYR A 7 11.29 -2.96 27.63
N ILE A 8 10.26 -3.49 26.97
CA ILE A 8 10.24 -3.62 25.51
C ILE A 8 9.91 -2.22 24.96
N LEU A 9 10.88 -1.61 24.30
CA LEU A 9 10.73 -0.30 23.67
C LEU A 9 9.97 -0.47 22.35
N VAL A 10 8.66 -0.19 22.37
CA VAL A 10 7.86 -0.03 21.15
C VAL A 10 8.03 1.43 20.71
N CYS A 11 8.77 1.69 19.66
CA CYS A 11 8.86 3.02 19.06
C CYS A 11 7.57 3.33 18.28
N LEU A 12 6.66 4.08 18.92
CA LEU A 12 5.61 4.81 18.23
C LEU A 12 6.21 6.15 17.75
N ALA A 13 6.34 6.31 16.45
CA ALA A 13 6.66 7.60 15.85
C ALA A 13 5.38 8.43 15.72
N ALA A 14 5.18 9.38 16.64
CA ALA A 14 4.19 10.44 16.51
C ALA A 14 4.83 11.62 15.78
N ILE A 15 4.31 11.97 14.61
CA ILE A 15 4.71 13.18 13.87
C ILE A 15 3.95 14.36 14.46
N LEU A 16 4.66 15.25 15.16
CA LEU A 16 4.19 16.54 15.58
C LEU A 16 4.57 17.59 14.53
N ILE A 17 3.57 18.13 13.84
CA ILE A 17 3.73 19.32 12.99
C ILE A 17 3.62 20.54 13.91
N ALA A 18 4.71 21.27 14.11
CA ALA A 18 4.73 22.57 14.79
C ALA A 18 4.48 23.67 13.76
N ALA A 19 3.33 24.35 13.88
CA ALA A 19 3.06 25.60 13.19
C ALA A 19 3.63 26.76 14.00
N CYS A 20 4.55 27.53 13.41
CA CYS A 20 5.02 28.78 13.95
C CYS A 20 3.97 29.89 13.71
N SER A 21 3.39 30.41 14.77
CA SER A 21 2.69 31.70 14.75
C SER A 21 3.67 32.83 15.14
N ARG A 22 3.87 33.78 14.25
CA ARG A 22 4.50 35.05 14.55
C ARG A 22 3.43 36.01 15.02
N THR A 23 3.60 36.55 16.21
CA THR A 23 2.93 37.75 16.71
C THR A 23 3.81 38.94 16.37
N ASP A 24 3.28 39.87 15.63
CA ASP A 24 3.83 41.21 15.52
C ASP A 24 2.91 42.21 16.29
N ASP A 25 3.45 42.73 17.38
CA ASP A 25 2.93 43.90 18.04
C ASP A 25 3.32 45.14 17.26
N ALA A 26 2.36 46.02 16.97
CA ALA A 26 2.67 47.36 16.51
C ALA A 26 1.64 48.39 17.06
N ASP A 27 2.13 49.16 17.96
CA ASP A 27 1.91 50.57 18.23
C ASP A 27 0.50 51.18 18.16
N LYS A 28 0.07 51.60 19.37
CA LYS A 28 -0.95 52.63 19.60
C LYS A 28 -0.37 54.03 19.41
N LEU A 29 -1.04 54.86 18.64
CA LEU A 29 -0.92 56.30 18.66
C LEU A 29 -2.28 56.96 19.03
N PRO A 30 -2.28 58.15 19.68
CA PRO A 30 -3.43 58.64 20.41
C PRO A 30 -4.32 59.61 19.63
N GLY A 31 -5.58 59.51 19.93
CA GLY A 31 -6.69 60.44 19.98
C GLY A 31 -6.72 61.67 19.05
N GLU A 32 -7.69 61.66 18.16
CA GLU A 32 -8.21 62.87 17.52
C GLU A 32 -9.70 63.04 17.86
N VAL A 33 -10.06 64.19 18.42
CA VAL A 33 -11.42 64.53 18.85
C VAL A 33 -12.17 65.11 17.66
N ILE A 34 -13.27 64.48 17.24
CA ILE A 34 -14.15 64.96 16.16
C ILE A 34 -15.38 65.64 16.80
N PRO A 35 -15.80 66.86 16.35
CA PRO A 35 -16.96 67.55 16.88
C PRO A 35 -18.30 66.92 16.41
N PRO A 36 -19.42 67.17 17.10
CA PRO A 36 -20.70 66.53 16.88
C PRO A 36 -21.36 66.98 15.55
N THR A 37 -21.64 66.04 14.68
CA THR A 37 -22.38 66.26 13.46
C THR A 37 -23.88 66.20 13.74
N VAL A 38 -24.57 67.20 13.29
CA VAL A 38 -26.04 67.34 13.36
C VAL A 38 -26.68 66.37 12.39
N THR A 39 -27.53 65.50 12.89
CA THR A 39 -28.26 64.50 12.10
C THR A 39 -29.46 65.15 11.39
N PRO A 40 -29.61 65.04 10.05
CA PRO A 40 -30.86 65.40 9.38
C PRO A 40 -31.97 64.40 9.70
N PRO A 41 -33.26 64.80 9.59
CA PRO A 41 -34.37 63.89 9.89
C PRO A 41 -34.40 62.67 8.95
N ALA A 42 -34.62 61.49 9.53
CA ALA A 42 -34.71 60.24 8.83
C ALA A 42 -35.85 60.30 7.78
N VAL A 43 -35.47 60.21 6.52
CA VAL A 43 -36.40 59.87 5.45
C VAL A 43 -36.59 58.36 5.53
N THR A 44 -37.80 57.93 5.85
CA THR A 44 -38.20 56.50 5.80
C THR A 44 -38.12 56.07 4.33
N PRO A 45 -37.29 55.08 3.98
CA PRO A 45 -37.30 54.53 2.61
C PRO A 45 -38.67 53.92 2.33
N PRO A 46 -39.16 53.95 1.07
CA PRO A 46 -40.35 53.20 0.69
C PRO A 46 -40.16 51.73 1.01
N ALA A 47 -41.19 51.07 1.51
CA ALA A 47 -41.19 49.64 1.81
C ALA A 47 -40.75 48.89 0.57
N GLU A 48 -39.55 48.34 0.56
CA GLU A 48 -39.07 47.45 -0.47
C GLU A 48 -40.03 46.27 -0.56
N THR A 49 -40.66 46.07 -1.73
CA THR A 49 -41.49 44.90 -1.99
C THR A 49 -40.61 43.66 -1.89
N SER A 50 -40.78 42.92 -0.81
CA SER A 50 -40.06 41.64 -0.57
C SER A 50 -40.39 40.64 -1.68
N VAL A 51 -39.36 40.13 -2.36
CA VAL A 51 -39.50 39.13 -3.43
C VAL A 51 -39.08 37.77 -2.87
N PRO A 52 -39.96 36.76 -2.85
CA PRO A 52 -39.61 35.44 -2.34
C PRO A 52 -38.60 34.74 -3.25
N VAL A 53 -37.69 33.99 -2.63
CA VAL A 53 -36.73 33.13 -3.34
C VAL A 53 -37.47 31.90 -3.86
N GLN A 54 -37.50 31.73 -5.17
CA GLN A 54 -38.08 30.55 -5.80
C GLN A 54 -37.00 29.54 -6.15
N VAL A 55 -37.21 28.28 -5.78
CA VAL A 55 -36.27 27.18 -6.05
C VAL A 55 -36.92 26.13 -6.95
N LYS A 56 -36.15 25.64 -7.92
CA LYS A 56 -36.50 24.50 -8.76
C LYS A 56 -35.41 23.46 -8.64
N ILE A 57 -35.75 22.27 -8.21
CA ILE A 57 -34.80 21.21 -7.86
C ILE A 57 -35.13 19.95 -8.66
N SER A 58 -34.11 19.35 -9.24
CA SER A 58 -34.18 18.05 -9.92
C SER A 58 -33.10 17.09 -9.36
N PRO A 59 -33.29 15.76 -9.41
CA PRO A 59 -34.48 15.05 -9.91
C PRO A 59 -35.70 15.20 -8.99
N GLU A 60 -36.89 14.97 -9.55
CA GLU A 60 -38.14 15.11 -8.81
C GLU A 60 -38.34 14.07 -7.68
N SER A 61 -37.57 13.01 -7.69
CA SER A 61 -37.56 11.96 -6.64
C SER A 61 -37.02 12.42 -5.29
N VAL A 62 -36.33 13.57 -5.25
CA VAL A 62 -35.81 14.12 -3.98
C VAL A 62 -36.94 14.82 -3.24
N GLU A 63 -37.27 14.36 -2.02
CA GLU A 63 -38.35 14.91 -1.20
C GLU A 63 -37.83 15.85 -0.09
N ARG A 64 -36.56 15.72 0.31
CA ARG A 64 -35.95 16.49 1.40
C ARG A 64 -34.50 16.79 1.07
N LEU A 65 -34.06 18.01 1.43
CA LEU A 65 -32.66 18.41 1.27
C LEU A 65 -32.26 19.48 2.29
N ARG A 66 -30.97 19.68 2.40
CA ARG A 66 -30.36 20.81 3.10
C ARG A 66 -29.90 21.83 2.09
N LEU A 67 -30.34 23.09 2.25
CA LEU A 67 -29.94 24.21 1.44
C LEU A 67 -29.06 25.15 2.27
N PHE A 68 -27.91 25.51 1.76
CA PHE A 68 -27.07 26.57 2.30
C PHE A 68 -27.08 27.75 1.31
N VAL A 69 -27.11 28.96 1.86
CA VAL A 69 -27.11 30.21 1.09
C VAL A 69 -25.92 31.04 1.54
N PHE A 70 -25.06 31.40 0.60
CA PHE A 70 -23.86 32.21 0.81
C PHE A 70 -24.06 33.54 0.11
N PRO A 71 -24.46 34.62 0.82
CA PRO A 71 -24.66 35.96 0.25
C PRO A 71 -23.38 36.52 -0.35
N GLU A 72 -23.48 37.19 -1.51
CA GLU A 72 -22.32 37.81 -2.17
C GLU A 72 -21.72 39.00 -1.40
N ASN A 73 -22.50 39.62 -0.55
CA ASN A 73 -22.07 40.76 0.29
C ASN A 73 -21.21 40.35 1.51
N GLY A 74 -20.93 39.05 1.67
CA GLY A 74 -20.15 38.52 2.80
C GLY A 74 -20.90 38.41 4.11
N GLU A 75 -22.22 38.58 4.10
CA GLU A 75 -23.05 38.33 5.28
C GLU A 75 -23.02 36.86 5.69
N LYS A 76 -23.50 36.60 6.94
CA LYS A 76 -23.49 35.28 7.51
C LYS A 76 -24.28 34.26 6.63
N ARG A 77 -23.67 33.11 6.36
CA ARG A 77 -24.32 31.98 5.70
C ARG A 77 -25.64 31.60 6.38
N MET A 78 -26.66 31.33 5.58
CA MET A 78 -27.93 30.79 6.03
C MET A 78 -28.04 29.31 5.69
N ALA A 79 -28.83 28.55 6.47
CA ALA A 79 -29.06 27.15 6.23
C ALA A 79 -30.54 26.79 6.49
N HIS A 80 -31.13 26.07 5.54
CA HIS A 80 -32.55 25.68 5.57
C HIS A 80 -32.69 24.18 5.34
N ILE A 81 -33.66 23.56 6.01
CA ILE A 81 -34.12 22.21 5.67
C ILE A 81 -35.36 22.36 4.80
N LEU A 82 -35.26 21.86 3.58
CA LEU A 82 -36.38 21.93 2.64
C LEU A 82 -37.07 20.56 2.55
N GLY A 83 -38.38 20.58 2.61
CA GLY A 83 -39.26 19.45 2.30
C GLY A 83 -40.10 19.79 1.09
N ARG A 84 -40.41 18.79 0.25
CA ARG A 84 -41.29 18.93 -0.89
C ARG A 84 -42.74 18.96 -0.40
N THR A 85 -43.55 19.83 -0.96
CA THR A 85 -44.99 19.98 -0.71
C THR A 85 -45.74 19.96 -2.04
N GLU A 86 -47.06 19.88 -1.98
CA GLU A 86 -47.91 19.98 -3.17
C GLU A 86 -47.75 21.32 -3.93
N LYS A 87 -47.27 22.35 -3.25
CA LYS A 87 -47.05 23.70 -3.83
C LYS A 87 -45.58 23.97 -4.21
N GLY A 88 -44.71 22.97 -4.11
CA GLY A 88 -43.26 23.12 -4.32
C GLY A 88 -42.47 22.95 -3.03
N TRP A 89 -41.33 23.58 -2.91
CA TRP A 89 -40.45 23.47 -1.73
C TRP A 89 -40.86 24.45 -0.63
N ASN A 90 -40.79 24.05 0.63
CA ASN A 90 -41.16 24.85 1.80
C ASN A 90 -40.05 25.86 2.20
N LEU A 91 -39.58 26.64 1.27
CA LEU A 91 -38.58 27.68 1.54
C LEU A 91 -39.26 29.01 1.90
N ASP A 92 -39.03 29.47 3.12
CA ASP A 92 -39.43 30.82 3.57
C ASP A 92 -38.16 31.68 3.63
N LEU A 93 -37.82 32.31 2.52
CA LEU A 93 -36.63 33.15 2.36
C LEU A 93 -36.94 34.24 1.31
N GLN A 94 -36.52 35.45 1.60
CA GLN A 94 -36.75 36.62 0.75
C GLN A 94 -35.44 37.19 0.23
N TRP A 95 -35.44 37.72 -1.00
CA TRP A 95 -34.25 38.30 -1.60
C TRP A 95 -33.69 39.50 -0.85
N ASN A 96 -34.55 40.29 -0.16
CA ASN A 96 -34.10 41.40 0.70
C ASN A 96 -33.29 40.95 1.94
N GLU A 97 -33.40 39.67 2.32
CA GLU A 97 -32.60 39.06 3.41
C GLU A 97 -31.22 38.61 2.91
N ILE A 98 -31.06 38.43 1.60
CA ILE A 98 -29.83 37.90 0.97
C ILE A 98 -29.01 39.01 0.31
N GLY A 99 -29.69 40.04 -0.22
CA GLY A 99 -29.08 41.13 -0.98
C GLY A 99 -29.13 40.93 -2.50
N THR A 100 -28.06 41.31 -3.21
CA THR A 100 -28.02 41.36 -4.68
C THR A 100 -27.81 40.03 -5.38
N GLY A 101 -27.36 39.01 -4.61
CA GLY A 101 -27.12 37.66 -5.14
C GLY A 101 -26.49 36.76 -4.08
N ALA A 102 -26.50 35.46 -4.34
CA ALA A 102 -25.90 34.46 -3.49
C ALA A 102 -25.50 33.21 -4.28
N THR A 103 -24.59 32.43 -3.69
CA THR A 103 -24.38 31.02 -4.09
C THR A 103 -25.26 30.14 -3.20
N PHE A 104 -26.03 29.30 -3.84
CA PHE A 104 -26.87 28.28 -3.20
C PHE A 104 -26.23 26.92 -3.40
N THR A 105 -26.05 26.17 -2.28
CA THR A 105 -25.61 24.77 -2.35
C THR A 105 -26.64 23.89 -1.66
N ALA A 106 -26.91 22.75 -2.26
CA ALA A 106 -27.92 21.81 -1.76
C ALA A 106 -27.37 20.40 -1.64
N PHE A 107 -27.78 19.69 -0.56
CA PHE A 107 -27.40 18.32 -0.28
C PHE A 107 -28.64 17.49 0.09
N SER A 108 -28.69 16.24 -0.42
CA SER A 108 -29.75 15.25 -0.09
C SER A 108 -29.51 14.51 1.23
N ALA A 109 -28.60 14.98 2.07
CA ALA A 109 -28.20 14.24 3.27
C ALA A 109 -29.23 14.33 4.40
N ASP A 110 -29.55 13.18 4.97
CA ASP A 110 -30.19 13.06 6.26
C ASP A 110 -29.15 13.28 7.38
N GLY A 111 -29.54 13.98 8.46
CA GLY A 111 -28.67 14.14 9.65
C GLY A 111 -27.75 15.36 9.65
N LEU A 112 -27.85 16.26 8.67
CA LEU A 112 -27.15 17.56 8.68
C LEU A 112 -27.84 18.55 9.66
N GLU A 113 -27.81 18.25 10.95
CA GLU A 113 -28.49 19.08 11.95
C GLU A 113 -27.71 20.32 12.37
N LYS A 114 -26.39 20.32 12.21
CA LYS A 114 -25.53 21.44 12.62
C LYS A 114 -25.28 22.41 11.47
N THR A 115 -25.71 23.65 11.66
CA THR A 115 -25.72 24.70 10.62
C THR A 115 -24.44 25.52 10.54
N GLU A 116 -23.50 25.38 11.47
CA GLU A 116 -22.34 26.28 11.61
C GLU A 116 -21.02 25.71 11.13
N GLU A 117 -20.96 24.42 10.80
CA GLU A 117 -19.72 23.76 10.35
C GLU A 117 -19.47 24.04 8.85
N GLU A 118 -18.23 24.32 8.49
CA GLU A 118 -17.82 24.50 7.08
C GLU A 118 -17.77 23.17 6.33
N THR A 119 -17.61 22.08 7.06
CA THR A 119 -17.59 20.71 6.54
C THR A 119 -18.48 19.81 7.39
N PHE A 120 -19.00 18.75 6.81
CA PHE A 120 -19.69 17.68 7.52
C PHE A 120 -19.16 16.32 7.10
N LEU A 121 -19.41 15.30 7.90
CA LEU A 121 -19.05 13.90 7.60
C LEU A 121 -20.25 13.19 6.98
N HIS A 122 -20.09 12.70 5.74
CA HIS A 122 -21.06 11.81 5.12
C HIS A 122 -20.67 10.35 5.40
N LEU A 123 -21.67 9.53 5.74
CA LEU A 123 -21.50 8.12 6.10
C LEU A 123 -22.13 7.22 5.03
N VAL A 124 -21.35 6.29 4.52
CA VAL A 124 -21.82 5.19 3.68
C VAL A 124 -22.27 4.05 4.58
N GLN A 125 -23.47 3.51 4.35
CA GLN A 125 -24.00 2.38 5.11
C GLN A 125 -23.21 1.10 4.77
N THR A 126 -22.77 0.38 5.78
CA THR A 126 -22.05 -0.89 5.60
C THR A 126 -22.97 -2.02 5.14
N ASN A 127 -24.25 -1.97 5.48
CA ASN A 127 -25.27 -2.88 4.95
C ASN A 127 -26.19 -2.13 3.97
N GLN A 128 -26.03 -2.41 2.68
CA GLN A 128 -26.82 -1.81 1.59
C GLN A 128 -27.78 -2.80 0.93
N GLN A 129 -28.19 -3.85 1.62
CA GLN A 129 -29.10 -4.87 1.08
C GLN A 129 -30.53 -4.36 0.82
N GLU A 130 -30.86 -3.16 1.26
CA GLU A 130 -32.14 -2.50 1.06
C GLU A 130 -31.98 -1.19 0.28
N ASP A 131 -32.92 -0.86 -0.61
CA ASP A 131 -32.93 0.38 -1.40
C ASP A 131 -32.78 1.63 -0.52
N ALA A 132 -33.37 1.65 0.65
CA ALA A 132 -33.30 2.75 1.59
C ALA A 132 -31.86 2.98 2.10
N SER A 133 -31.07 1.91 2.28
CA SER A 133 -29.68 1.97 2.71
C SER A 133 -28.77 2.43 1.57
N VAL A 134 -29.04 2.00 0.35
CA VAL A 134 -28.37 2.51 -0.87
C VAL A 134 -28.64 4.00 -1.02
N ALA A 135 -29.88 4.44 -0.89
CA ALA A 135 -30.27 5.85 -1.01
C ALA A 135 -29.62 6.73 0.08
N LYS A 136 -29.49 6.23 1.32
CA LYS A 136 -28.79 6.94 2.41
C LYS A 136 -27.27 7.05 2.21
N SER A 137 -26.70 6.10 1.49
CA SER A 137 -25.27 6.09 1.15
C SER A 137 -24.94 7.04 0.01
N ASP A 138 -25.94 7.41 -0.81
CA ASP A 138 -25.75 8.32 -1.95
C ASP A 138 -25.95 9.78 -1.52
N LEU A 139 -24.92 10.57 -1.66
CA LEU A 139 -24.93 12.00 -1.37
C LEU A 139 -25.11 12.79 -2.66
N LEU A 140 -26.29 13.39 -2.86
CA LEU A 140 -26.54 14.28 -3.99
C LEU A 140 -26.18 15.72 -3.64
N PHE A 141 -25.60 16.43 -4.58
CA PHE A 141 -25.16 17.81 -4.46
C PHE A 141 -25.52 18.66 -5.68
N ALA A 142 -25.85 19.91 -5.46
CA ALA A 142 -25.92 20.94 -6.52
C ALA A 142 -25.41 22.28 -5.98
N SER A 143 -24.89 23.12 -6.87
CA SER A 143 -24.52 24.50 -6.58
C SER A 143 -24.92 25.44 -7.72
N ALA A 144 -25.46 26.62 -7.36
CA ALA A 144 -25.81 27.66 -8.31
C ALA A 144 -25.55 29.06 -7.72
N ALA A 145 -24.85 29.90 -8.48
CA ALA A 145 -24.73 31.33 -8.16
C ALA A 145 -25.85 32.12 -8.87
N VAL A 146 -26.70 32.79 -8.12
CA VAL A 146 -27.94 33.40 -8.61
C VAL A 146 -28.07 34.85 -8.13
N LYS A 147 -28.45 35.74 -9.04
CA LYS A 147 -28.76 37.14 -8.73
C LYS A 147 -30.20 37.31 -8.23
N SER A 148 -30.41 38.33 -7.40
CA SER A 148 -31.72 38.66 -6.82
C SER A 148 -32.83 38.72 -7.87
N GLY A 149 -33.98 38.14 -7.53
CA GLY A 149 -35.18 38.10 -8.39
C GLY A 149 -35.21 36.95 -9.41
N ASN A 150 -34.13 36.18 -9.58
CA ASN A 150 -34.12 35.01 -10.46
C ASN A 150 -34.51 33.71 -9.72
N ILE A 151 -34.95 32.72 -10.47
CA ILE A 151 -35.23 31.38 -9.95
C ILE A 151 -33.91 30.65 -9.67
N VAL A 152 -33.79 30.03 -8.54
CA VAL A 152 -32.62 29.17 -8.17
C VAL A 152 -32.88 27.77 -8.73
N GLU A 153 -32.20 27.40 -9.81
CA GLU A 153 -32.28 26.06 -10.40
C GLU A 153 -31.11 25.21 -9.88
N LEU A 154 -31.42 24.09 -9.22
CA LEU A 154 -30.47 23.14 -8.63
C LEU A 154 -30.68 21.76 -9.23
N GLN A 155 -29.70 21.32 -10.01
CA GLN A 155 -29.67 19.96 -10.55
C GLN A 155 -28.73 19.11 -9.70
N LEU A 156 -29.32 18.29 -8.83
CA LEU A 156 -28.57 17.42 -7.93
C LEU A 156 -27.93 16.25 -8.70
N ALA A 157 -26.66 16.02 -8.44
CA ALA A 157 -25.91 14.87 -8.93
C ALA A 157 -25.18 14.18 -7.79
N SER A 158 -24.93 12.89 -7.90
CA SER A 158 -24.22 12.12 -6.87
C SER A 158 -22.78 12.62 -6.73
N LEU A 159 -22.31 12.76 -5.49
CA LEU A 159 -20.90 12.95 -5.16
C LEU A 159 -20.20 11.62 -4.91
N MET A 160 -20.96 10.52 -4.77
CA MET A 160 -20.43 9.21 -4.44
C MET A 160 -20.05 8.42 -5.69
N SER A 161 -19.36 7.31 -5.50
CA SER A 161 -19.07 6.35 -6.56
C SER A 161 -20.04 5.19 -6.49
N ARG A 162 -20.40 4.61 -7.63
CA ARG A 162 -21.22 3.40 -7.69
C ARG A 162 -20.41 2.23 -8.24
N LEU A 163 -20.29 1.17 -7.46
CA LEU A 163 -19.68 -0.07 -7.87
C LEU A 163 -20.74 -1.09 -8.25
N ILE A 164 -20.56 -1.75 -9.40
CA ILE A 164 -21.33 -2.91 -9.80
C ILE A 164 -20.39 -4.11 -9.84
N VAL A 165 -20.79 -5.22 -9.22
CA VAL A 165 -20.10 -6.50 -9.26
C VAL A 165 -20.98 -7.50 -9.95
N SER A 166 -20.52 -8.03 -11.08
CA SER A 166 -21.17 -9.10 -11.84
C SER A 166 -20.39 -10.40 -11.66
N LEU A 167 -21.09 -11.46 -11.23
CA LEU A 167 -20.49 -12.79 -11.03
C LEU A 167 -20.85 -13.71 -12.19
N HIS A 168 -19.87 -14.44 -12.69
CA HIS A 168 -20.07 -15.52 -13.66
C HIS A 168 -19.08 -16.67 -13.39
N SER A 169 -19.39 -17.84 -13.88
CA SER A 169 -18.53 -19.02 -13.80
C SER A 169 -18.33 -19.55 -15.22
N SER A 170 -17.22 -19.14 -15.86
CA SER A 170 -16.97 -19.48 -17.27
C SER A 170 -16.64 -20.96 -17.47
N ASP A 171 -16.10 -21.62 -16.44
CA ASP A 171 -15.84 -23.06 -16.43
C ASP A 171 -17.06 -23.92 -16.07
N GLY A 172 -18.18 -23.27 -15.71
CA GLY A 172 -19.43 -23.93 -15.33
C GLY A 172 -19.34 -24.70 -14.00
N SER A 173 -18.31 -24.45 -13.19
CA SER A 173 -18.14 -25.13 -11.89
C SER A 173 -19.20 -24.72 -10.88
N TYR A 174 -19.70 -23.47 -10.94
CA TYR A 174 -20.88 -23.00 -10.21
C TYR A 174 -22.08 -22.90 -11.15
N SER A 175 -23.20 -23.46 -10.72
CA SER A 175 -24.50 -23.28 -11.40
C SER A 175 -25.07 -21.89 -11.18
N GLU A 176 -26.02 -21.45 -12.01
CA GLU A 176 -26.74 -20.17 -11.83
C GLU A 176 -27.44 -20.09 -10.46
N ALA A 177 -27.95 -21.19 -9.94
CA ALA A 177 -28.58 -21.23 -8.63
C ALA A 177 -27.58 -21.02 -7.48
N GLU A 178 -26.37 -21.54 -7.60
CA GLU A 178 -25.28 -21.32 -6.65
C GLU A 178 -24.80 -19.87 -6.71
N LEU A 179 -24.56 -19.33 -7.91
CA LEU A 179 -24.25 -17.90 -8.09
C LEU A 179 -25.35 -16.99 -7.55
N ALA A 180 -26.62 -17.43 -7.69
CA ALA A 180 -27.75 -16.72 -7.12
C ALA A 180 -27.74 -16.68 -5.58
N SER A 181 -27.08 -17.61 -4.92
CA SER A 181 -26.94 -17.68 -3.46
C SER A 181 -25.70 -16.97 -2.92
N ALA A 182 -24.86 -16.43 -3.81
CA ALA A 182 -23.62 -15.80 -3.42
C ALA A 182 -23.82 -14.61 -2.46
N LYS A 183 -22.95 -14.52 -1.47
CA LYS A 183 -22.82 -13.34 -0.58
C LYS A 183 -21.59 -12.58 -1.00
N VAL A 184 -21.77 -11.29 -1.27
CA VAL A 184 -20.70 -10.39 -1.70
C VAL A 184 -20.46 -9.34 -0.63
N SER A 185 -19.21 -9.05 -0.31
CA SER A 185 -18.83 -7.87 0.45
C SER A 185 -17.68 -7.13 -0.25
N VAL A 186 -17.61 -5.82 -0.03
CA VAL A 186 -16.61 -4.93 -0.64
C VAL A 186 -15.92 -4.14 0.46
N ARG A 187 -14.61 -4.17 0.51
CA ARG A 187 -13.81 -3.36 1.46
C ARG A 187 -13.73 -1.91 0.99
N SER A 188 -14.09 -0.98 1.86
CA SER A 188 -14.15 0.45 1.53
C SER A 188 -13.95 1.32 2.77
N HIS A 189 -13.46 2.54 2.56
CA HIS A 189 -13.69 3.61 3.53
C HIS A 189 -15.17 3.98 3.52
N THR A 190 -15.75 4.15 4.70
CA THR A 190 -17.21 4.32 4.87
C THR A 190 -17.62 5.72 5.28
N SER A 191 -16.67 6.64 5.36
CA SER A 191 -17.01 8.05 5.56
C SER A 191 -16.06 8.98 4.81
N VAL A 192 -16.59 10.16 4.46
CA VAL A 192 -15.85 11.21 3.76
C VAL A 192 -16.29 12.58 4.27
N SER A 193 -15.34 13.48 4.51
CA SER A 193 -15.66 14.87 4.82
C SER A 193 -16.09 15.64 3.57
N VAL A 194 -17.07 16.52 3.70
CA VAL A 194 -17.68 17.25 2.59
C VAL A 194 -17.75 18.73 2.93
N SER A 195 -17.25 19.59 2.05
CA SER A 195 -17.37 21.03 2.16
C SER A 195 -18.78 21.49 1.83
N VAL A 196 -19.40 22.30 2.69
CA VAL A 196 -20.77 22.79 2.47
C VAL A 196 -20.86 23.88 1.41
N SER A 197 -19.75 24.58 1.12
CA SER A 197 -19.73 25.71 0.19
C SER A 197 -19.64 25.29 -1.29
N ASP A 198 -19.00 24.15 -1.58
CA ASP A 198 -18.71 23.72 -2.95
C ASP A 198 -18.88 22.22 -3.18
N GLY A 199 -19.27 21.44 -2.17
CA GLY A 199 -19.45 19.99 -2.25
C GLY A 199 -18.16 19.21 -2.41
N LYS A 200 -17.00 19.84 -2.23
CA LYS A 200 -15.71 19.18 -2.40
C LYS A 200 -15.50 18.11 -1.33
N LEU A 201 -15.13 16.92 -1.79
CA LEU A 201 -14.78 15.79 -0.93
C LEU A 201 -13.37 15.98 -0.35
N GLY A 202 -13.23 15.73 0.94
CA GLY A 202 -11.98 15.84 1.70
C GLY A 202 -11.50 14.48 2.22
N SER A 203 -11.15 14.42 3.52
CA SER A 203 -10.56 13.23 4.13
C SER A 203 -11.55 12.06 4.22
N LEU A 204 -11.04 10.86 3.93
CA LEU A 204 -11.74 9.59 4.17
C LEU A 204 -11.54 9.12 5.62
N SER A 205 -12.38 8.17 6.08
CA SER A 205 -12.17 7.46 7.36
C SER A 205 -10.81 6.77 7.38
N GLU A 206 -10.19 6.69 8.56
CA GLU A 206 -8.96 5.90 8.73
C GLU A 206 -9.23 4.39 8.64
N GLN A 207 -10.42 3.95 9.08
CA GLN A 207 -10.81 2.55 9.06
C GLN A 207 -11.46 2.16 7.73
N VAL A 208 -11.13 0.95 7.30
CA VAL A 208 -11.74 0.26 6.16
C VAL A 208 -12.70 -0.77 6.70
N GLU A 209 -13.94 -0.77 6.20
CA GLU A 209 -14.99 -1.69 6.62
C GLU A 209 -15.49 -2.51 5.43
N GLU A 210 -16.21 -3.59 5.71
CA GLU A 210 -16.91 -4.37 4.69
C GLU A 210 -18.28 -3.79 4.43
N VAL A 211 -18.54 -3.46 3.17
CA VAL A 211 -19.85 -3.02 2.68
C VAL A 211 -20.54 -4.19 1.99
N ILE A 212 -21.73 -4.54 2.44
CA ILE A 212 -22.57 -5.57 1.83
C ILE A 212 -23.46 -4.89 0.78
N PRO A 213 -23.27 -5.15 -0.52
CA PRO A 213 -23.99 -4.47 -1.59
C PRO A 213 -25.44 -4.92 -1.73
N TYR A 214 -26.24 -4.11 -2.39
CA TYR A 214 -27.59 -4.44 -2.84
C TYR A 214 -27.52 -5.40 -4.03
N ARG A 215 -28.30 -6.47 -4.00
CA ARG A 215 -28.42 -7.40 -5.12
C ARG A 215 -29.58 -7.02 -6.02
N LYS A 216 -29.29 -6.70 -7.28
CA LYS A 216 -30.29 -6.35 -8.30
C LYS A 216 -31.06 -7.60 -8.79
N GLU A 217 -32.21 -7.39 -9.43
CA GLU A 217 -33.03 -8.46 -10.05
C GLU A 217 -32.27 -9.23 -11.14
N ASN A 218 -31.35 -8.57 -11.86
CA ASN A 218 -30.52 -9.19 -12.90
C ASN A 218 -29.35 -10.01 -12.34
N GLY A 219 -29.20 -10.08 -11.02
CA GLY A 219 -28.16 -10.83 -10.34
C GLY A 219 -26.89 -10.04 -9.98
N ASP A 220 -26.71 -8.84 -10.53
CA ASP A 220 -25.59 -7.96 -10.19
C ASP A 220 -25.70 -7.44 -8.76
N TYR A 221 -24.56 -7.15 -8.17
CA TYR A 221 -24.46 -6.48 -6.88
C TYR A 221 -24.07 -5.02 -7.08
N THR A 222 -24.79 -4.09 -6.45
CA THR A 222 -24.47 -2.65 -6.53
C THR A 222 -24.22 -2.08 -5.15
N ALA A 223 -23.15 -1.29 -5.02
CA ALA A 223 -22.85 -0.54 -3.81
C ALA A 223 -22.56 0.93 -4.13
N VAL A 224 -23.01 1.81 -3.26
CA VAL A 224 -22.60 3.22 -3.23
C VAL A 224 -21.43 3.33 -2.27
N LEU A 225 -20.29 3.85 -2.71
CA LEU A 225 -19.03 3.89 -1.98
C LEU A 225 -18.44 5.30 -2.00
N CYS A 226 -17.60 5.62 -1.03
CA CYS A 226 -16.79 6.83 -1.08
C CYS A 226 -15.86 6.80 -2.30
N PRO A 227 -15.73 7.89 -3.07
CA PRO A 227 -14.65 8.03 -4.04
C PRO A 227 -13.30 7.91 -3.35
N GLN A 228 -12.46 6.96 -3.79
CA GLN A 228 -11.23 6.59 -3.10
C GLN A 228 -10.23 5.90 -4.04
N SER A 229 -8.92 5.94 -3.70
CA SER A 229 -7.93 5.07 -4.36
C SER A 229 -8.22 3.61 -4.07
N VAL A 230 -8.01 2.75 -5.05
CA VAL A 230 -8.11 1.28 -4.90
C VAL A 230 -6.75 0.61 -4.78
N ASP A 231 -5.65 1.37 -4.77
CA ASP A 231 -4.30 0.81 -4.71
C ASP A 231 -4.04 0.02 -3.40
N GLY A 232 -4.66 0.43 -2.30
CA GLY A 232 -4.64 -0.29 -1.03
C GLY A 232 -5.46 -1.59 -1.01
N PHE A 233 -6.20 -1.89 -2.09
CA PHE A 233 -7.09 -3.05 -2.19
C PHE A 233 -6.67 -4.04 -3.30
N ARG A 234 -5.43 -3.93 -3.83
CA ARG A 234 -4.95 -4.78 -4.93
C ARG A 234 -4.99 -6.27 -4.59
N ASP A 235 -4.76 -6.64 -3.34
CA ASP A 235 -4.75 -8.04 -2.91
C ASP A 235 -6.09 -8.52 -2.34
N SER A 236 -6.93 -7.61 -1.82
CA SER A 236 -8.15 -7.96 -1.11
C SER A 236 -9.15 -6.81 -1.13
N TRP A 237 -10.08 -6.86 -2.06
CA TRP A 237 -11.12 -5.83 -2.24
C TRP A 237 -12.53 -6.37 -2.15
N ILE A 238 -12.83 -7.43 -2.91
CA ILE A 238 -14.17 -8.02 -2.99
C ILE A 238 -14.11 -9.46 -2.48
N SER A 239 -14.97 -9.80 -1.53
CA SER A 239 -15.15 -11.17 -1.04
C SER A 239 -16.44 -11.73 -1.59
N VAL A 240 -16.40 -12.96 -2.10
CA VAL A 240 -17.55 -13.70 -2.61
C VAL A 240 -17.63 -15.04 -1.89
N THR A 241 -18.73 -15.29 -1.19
CA THR A 241 -18.98 -16.56 -0.49
C THR A 241 -20.14 -17.29 -1.13
N ILE A 242 -19.93 -18.55 -1.54
CA ILE A 242 -20.97 -19.45 -2.07
C ILE A 242 -20.94 -20.75 -1.26
N GLY A 243 -22.01 -21.02 -0.50
CA GLY A 243 -22.00 -22.13 0.46
C GLY A 243 -20.97 -21.92 1.56
N GLU A 244 -20.00 -22.81 1.65
CA GLU A 244 -18.84 -22.74 2.57
C GLU A 244 -17.58 -22.13 1.92
N ASP A 245 -17.58 -21.97 0.59
CA ASP A 245 -16.44 -21.48 -0.16
C ASP A 245 -16.42 -19.94 -0.17
N THR A 246 -15.33 -19.34 0.27
CA THR A 246 -15.09 -17.91 0.20
C THR A 246 -13.87 -17.62 -0.68
N GLN A 247 -14.04 -16.75 -1.66
CA GLN A 247 -12.97 -16.29 -2.53
C GLN A 247 -12.80 -14.78 -2.41
N ILE A 248 -11.55 -14.31 -2.42
CA ILE A 248 -11.19 -12.91 -2.27
C ILE A 248 -10.53 -12.44 -3.57
N PHE A 249 -11.01 -11.32 -4.09
CA PHE A 249 -10.55 -10.71 -5.33
C PHE A 249 -9.98 -9.31 -5.03
N GLY A 250 -8.78 -9.06 -5.54
CA GLY A 250 -8.16 -7.74 -5.48
C GLY A 250 -8.77 -6.77 -6.49
N ALA A 251 -8.54 -5.47 -6.28
CA ALA A 251 -8.91 -4.46 -7.26
C ALA A 251 -8.07 -4.66 -8.55
N PRO A 252 -8.68 -4.72 -9.74
CA PRO A 252 -7.93 -4.91 -10.98
C PRO A 252 -7.06 -3.69 -11.28
N GLU A 253 -5.94 -3.90 -11.95
CA GLU A 253 -5.09 -2.80 -12.42
C GLU A 253 -5.70 -2.06 -13.61
N MET A 254 -6.50 -2.77 -14.42
CA MET A 254 -7.11 -2.24 -15.64
C MET A 254 -8.58 -2.62 -15.75
N ILE A 255 -9.40 -1.71 -16.28
CA ILE A 255 -10.79 -1.95 -16.65
C ILE A 255 -11.00 -1.45 -18.08
N GLY A 256 -11.49 -2.32 -18.97
CA GLY A 256 -11.76 -1.94 -20.36
C GLY A 256 -10.52 -1.48 -21.14
N GLY A 257 -9.31 -1.87 -20.71
CA GLY A 257 -8.05 -1.48 -21.33
C GLY A 257 -7.46 -0.16 -20.80
N GLU A 258 -8.10 0.48 -19.81
CA GLU A 258 -7.61 1.69 -19.15
C GLU A 258 -7.15 1.39 -17.72
N ALA A 259 -6.14 2.10 -17.24
CA ALA A 259 -5.64 1.96 -15.87
C ALA A 259 -6.72 2.34 -14.85
N PHE A 260 -6.93 1.47 -13.87
CA PHE A 260 -7.90 1.66 -12.80
C PHE A 260 -7.21 1.81 -11.47
N SER A 261 -7.16 3.03 -10.95
CA SER A 261 -6.51 3.37 -9.67
C SER A 261 -7.46 3.95 -8.62
N ALA A 262 -8.70 4.31 -9.01
CA ALA A 262 -9.62 4.93 -8.07
C ALA A 262 -11.09 4.78 -8.48
N LEU A 263 -11.97 4.66 -7.49
CA LEU A 263 -13.39 4.95 -7.61
C LEU A 263 -13.58 6.47 -7.67
N LYS A 264 -14.24 6.96 -8.72
CA LYS A 264 -14.40 8.40 -8.98
C LYS A 264 -15.81 8.86 -8.59
N SER A 265 -15.93 10.12 -8.17
CA SER A 265 -17.20 10.78 -7.88
C SER A 265 -18.11 10.78 -9.12
N ALA A 266 -19.40 10.49 -8.91
CA ALA A 266 -20.44 10.41 -9.95
C ALA A 266 -20.17 9.37 -11.06
N VAL A 267 -19.28 8.42 -10.84
CA VAL A 267 -18.94 7.38 -11.82
C VAL A 267 -19.43 6.02 -11.36
N GLU A 268 -20.08 5.29 -12.27
CA GLU A 268 -20.40 3.88 -12.11
C GLU A 268 -19.26 3.03 -12.67
N THR A 269 -18.76 2.11 -11.88
CA THR A 269 -17.66 1.18 -12.22
C THR A 269 -18.17 -0.24 -12.14
N THR A 270 -18.01 -1.02 -13.21
CA THR A 270 -18.41 -2.44 -13.24
C THR A 270 -17.17 -3.34 -13.15
N ILE A 271 -17.21 -4.29 -12.23
CA ILE A 271 -16.21 -5.35 -12.07
C ILE A 271 -16.87 -6.69 -12.41
N ASN A 272 -16.33 -7.36 -13.40
CA ASN A 272 -16.74 -8.71 -13.75
C ASN A 272 -15.81 -9.71 -13.04
N ILE A 273 -16.38 -10.59 -12.23
CA ILE A 273 -15.65 -11.62 -11.50
C ILE A 273 -16.00 -12.99 -12.10
N ASP A 274 -14.99 -13.65 -12.64
CA ASP A 274 -15.08 -15.05 -13.06
C ASP A 274 -14.71 -15.92 -11.86
N ILE A 275 -15.72 -16.61 -11.29
CA ILE A 275 -15.56 -17.40 -10.06
C ILE A 275 -15.63 -18.89 -10.40
N CYS A 276 -14.63 -19.65 -9.95
CA CYS A 276 -14.52 -21.09 -10.14
C CYS A 276 -14.56 -21.81 -8.80
N LYS A 277 -15.18 -23.00 -8.72
CA LYS A 277 -15.08 -23.81 -7.50
C LYS A 277 -13.62 -24.10 -7.19
N PRO A 278 -13.21 -23.94 -5.91
CA PRO A 278 -11.90 -24.40 -5.50
C PRO A 278 -11.79 -25.86 -5.92
N LYS A 279 -10.78 -26.18 -6.72
CA LYS A 279 -10.49 -27.59 -6.99
C LYS A 279 -10.19 -28.22 -5.64
N THR A 280 -10.94 -29.27 -5.28
CA THR A 280 -10.57 -30.10 -4.12
C THR A 280 -9.09 -30.40 -4.29
N PRO A 281 -8.22 -30.07 -3.29
CA PRO A 281 -6.82 -30.38 -3.41
C PRO A 281 -6.74 -31.87 -3.77
N GLU A 282 -6.18 -32.16 -4.93
CA GLU A 282 -5.77 -33.52 -5.23
C GLU A 282 -4.89 -33.92 -4.03
N PRO A 283 -5.09 -35.10 -3.38
CA PRO A 283 -4.25 -35.48 -2.26
C PRO A 283 -2.82 -35.27 -2.70
N GLU A 284 -2.06 -34.47 -1.92
CA GLU A 284 -0.66 -34.13 -2.26
C GLU A 284 0.01 -35.42 -2.73
N PRO A 285 0.56 -35.47 -3.96
CA PRO A 285 1.24 -36.66 -4.43
C PRO A 285 2.25 -37.04 -3.34
N GLU A 286 2.24 -38.29 -2.87
CA GLU A 286 3.21 -38.77 -1.87
C GLU A 286 4.59 -38.27 -2.33
N HIS A 287 5.14 -37.27 -1.64
CA HIS A 287 6.45 -36.73 -1.95
C HIS A 287 7.46 -37.88 -1.79
N LYS A 288 7.81 -38.50 -2.88
CA LYS A 288 8.95 -39.43 -2.88
C LYS A 288 10.16 -38.61 -2.43
N PRO A 289 10.91 -39.10 -1.42
CA PRO A 289 12.08 -38.39 -0.93
C PRO A 289 13.01 -38.01 -2.09
N ASP A 290 13.32 -36.72 -2.22
CA ASP A 290 14.29 -36.23 -3.21
C ASP A 290 15.69 -36.47 -2.67
N VAL A 291 16.15 -37.69 -2.84
CA VAL A 291 17.41 -38.21 -2.28
C VAL A 291 18.61 -37.31 -2.62
N LYS A 292 18.56 -36.61 -3.75
CA LYS A 292 19.63 -35.69 -4.15
C LYS A 292 19.80 -34.52 -3.17
N TRP A 293 18.71 -34.09 -2.54
CA TRP A 293 18.67 -32.92 -1.64
C TRP A 293 18.55 -33.29 -0.16
N ALA A 294 18.22 -34.54 0.15
CA ALA A 294 17.91 -34.98 1.51
C ALA A 294 19.09 -34.81 2.48
N ASN A 295 18.77 -34.34 3.70
CA ASN A 295 19.69 -34.22 4.85
C ASN A 295 21.00 -33.47 4.55
N ARG A 296 20.92 -32.35 3.84
CA ARG A 296 22.12 -31.58 3.50
C ARG A 296 21.87 -30.08 3.57
N THR A 297 22.92 -29.35 3.84
CA THR A 297 22.98 -27.89 3.62
C THR A 297 23.53 -27.61 2.25
N VAL A 298 22.91 -26.68 1.53
CA VAL A 298 23.36 -26.22 0.20
C VAL A 298 23.53 -24.70 0.24
N TRP A 299 24.66 -24.24 -0.25
CA TRP A 299 25.00 -22.83 -0.31
C TRP A 299 24.84 -22.28 -1.73
N VAL A 300 24.52 -21.00 -1.84
CA VAL A 300 24.57 -20.26 -3.12
C VAL A 300 25.96 -20.43 -3.73
N TYR A 301 26.02 -20.59 -5.03
CA TYR A 301 27.30 -20.77 -5.75
C TYR A 301 28.31 -19.68 -5.37
N GLY A 302 29.56 -20.08 -5.10
CA GLY A 302 30.62 -19.17 -4.64
C GLY A 302 30.66 -18.88 -3.14
N VAL A 303 29.59 -19.17 -2.40
CA VAL A 303 29.59 -19.11 -0.94
C VAL A 303 30.39 -20.28 -0.39
N LYS A 304 31.36 -19.98 0.48
CA LYS A 304 32.15 -21.01 1.16
C LYS A 304 31.37 -21.57 2.34
N GLU A 305 31.30 -22.89 2.42
CA GLU A 305 30.73 -23.57 3.58
C GLU A 305 31.44 -23.12 4.85
N PRO A 306 30.72 -22.56 5.85
CA PRO A 306 31.32 -22.11 7.09
C PRO A 306 31.82 -23.28 7.92
N ALA A 307 32.98 -23.11 8.57
CA ALA A 307 33.45 -24.10 9.55
C ALA A 307 32.57 -24.05 10.81
N GLU A 308 32.44 -25.19 11.51
CA GLU A 308 31.67 -25.25 12.77
C GLU A 308 32.16 -24.22 13.80
N SER A 309 33.46 -23.93 13.81
CA SER A 309 34.07 -22.91 14.68
C SER A 309 33.68 -21.48 14.36
N ASP A 310 33.14 -21.20 13.16
CA ASP A 310 32.72 -19.86 12.76
C ASP A 310 31.35 -19.48 13.35
N TRP A 311 30.53 -20.48 13.63
CA TRP A 311 29.21 -20.27 14.16
C TRP A 311 29.22 -19.71 15.59
N GLY A 312 28.35 -18.77 15.85
CA GLY A 312 28.02 -18.24 17.17
C GLY A 312 26.54 -18.04 17.31
N TYR A 313 26.14 -17.33 18.34
CA TYR A 313 24.73 -17.02 18.60
C TYR A 313 24.46 -15.53 18.44
N VAL A 314 23.31 -15.19 17.89
CA VAL A 314 22.80 -13.81 17.92
C VAL A 314 22.51 -13.42 19.36
N SER A 315 22.99 -12.25 19.77
CA SER A 315 22.85 -11.79 21.15
C SER A 315 21.38 -11.78 21.61
N GLY A 316 21.13 -12.37 22.78
CA GLY A 316 19.79 -12.46 23.36
C GLY A 316 18.86 -13.49 22.72
N THR A 317 19.35 -14.32 21.80
CA THR A 317 18.56 -15.33 21.08
C THR A 317 19.21 -16.71 21.13
N ASN A 318 18.49 -17.73 20.65
CA ASN A 318 19.04 -19.08 20.41
C ASN A 318 19.39 -19.29 18.91
N GLN A 319 19.33 -18.25 18.09
CA GLN A 319 19.66 -18.37 16.67
C GLN A 319 21.17 -18.47 16.48
N LYS A 320 21.58 -19.40 15.62
CA LYS A 320 22.95 -19.47 15.11
C LYS A 320 23.16 -18.43 14.01
N GLY A 321 24.30 -17.78 14.01
CA GLY A 321 24.68 -16.81 13.02
C GLY A 321 26.17 -16.78 12.76
N LEU A 322 26.56 -16.03 11.72
CA LEU A 322 27.93 -15.84 11.25
C LEU A 322 28.26 -14.37 11.10
N THR A 323 29.47 -14.00 11.47
CA THR A 323 30.03 -12.69 11.11
C THR A 323 30.63 -12.74 9.72
N TRP A 324 30.41 -11.69 8.92
CA TRP A 324 31.04 -11.56 7.60
C TRP A 324 32.57 -11.59 7.68
N LYS A 325 33.19 -12.29 6.74
CA LYS A 325 34.65 -12.35 6.56
C LYS A 325 34.97 -12.19 5.08
N LYS A 326 36.03 -11.45 4.78
CA LYS A 326 36.49 -11.29 3.40
C LYS A 326 36.68 -12.64 2.70
N GLY A 327 36.01 -12.79 1.56
CA GLY A 327 36.08 -14.00 0.74
C GLY A 327 35.21 -15.15 1.24
N CYS A 328 34.21 -14.91 2.10
CA CYS A 328 33.19 -15.90 2.47
C CYS A 328 32.19 -16.16 1.34
N GLY A 329 32.07 -15.24 0.38
CA GLY A 329 31.23 -15.38 -0.81
C GLY A 329 29.78 -14.94 -0.62
N TRP A 330 29.38 -14.50 0.57
CA TRP A 330 28.11 -13.84 0.84
C TRP A 330 28.33 -12.39 1.27
N TYR A 331 27.30 -11.57 1.15
CA TYR A 331 27.34 -10.13 1.42
C TYR A 331 26.17 -9.70 2.28
N ASP A 332 26.36 -8.61 3.04
CA ASP A 332 25.42 -8.06 3.99
C ASP A 332 25.55 -6.55 4.03
N CYS A 333 24.76 -5.85 3.24
CA CYS A 333 24.69 -4.39 3.23
C CYS A 333 23.62 -3.92 4.20
N ASN A 334 23.99 -3.14 5.22
CA ASN A 334 23.08 -2.69 6.26
C ASN A 334 22.66 -1.23 6.09
N LYS A 335 21.40 -0.96 6.41
CA LYS A 335 20.86 0.38 6.58
C LYS A 335 21.31 0.96 7.93
N ILE A 336 21.33 2.30 8.04
CA ILE A 336 21.66 2.97 9.31
C ILE A 336 20.57 2.76 10.36
N ASN A 337 19.32 2.63 9.95
CA ASN A 337 18.18 2.19 10.76
C ASN A 337 17.90 3.04 12.02
N MET A 338 18.14 4.35 11.95
CA MET A 338 17.85 5.31 13.03
C MET A 338 16.65 6.20 12.70
N ALA A 339 15.99 6.75 13.72
CA ALA A 339 14.87 7.69 13.51
C ALA A 339 15.35 8.93 12.72
N GLY A 340 14.71 9.18 11.56
CA GLY A 340 15.11 10.26 10.64
C GLY A 340 16.11 9.84 9.55
N ASP A 341 16.29 8.56 9.39
CA ASP A 341 17.28 7.91 8.54
C ASP A 341 17.07 8.15 7.04
N PRO A 342 18.13 8.44 6.29
CA PRO A 342 18.06 8.64 4.84
C PRO A 342 17.90 7.35 4.03
N ASP A 343 17.92 6.15 4.64
CA ASP A 343 17.86 4.86 3.93
C ASP A 343 16.84 3.85 4.50
N GLY A 344 15.96 4.27 5.40
CA GLY A 344 14.97 3.40 6.06
C GLY A 344 14.07 2.58 5.11
N SER A 345 13.72 3.14 3.94
CA SER A 345 12.91 2.50 2.90
C SER A 345 13.72 1.74 1.83
N MET A 346 15.03 1.57 2.02
CA MET A 346 15.93 1.05 0.98
C MET A 346 16.40 -0.40 1.21
N CYS A 347 15.63 -1.24 1.90
CA CYS A 347 15.92 -2.67 2.05
C CYS A 347 16.13 -3.37 0.71
N TRP A 348 15.32 -3.03 -0.29
CA TRP A 348 15.44 -3.52 -1.67
C TRP A 348 16.82 -3.20 -2.28
N ALA A 349 17.35 -2.01 -2.03
CA ALA A 349 18.65 -1.59 -2.57
C ALA A 349 19.81 -2.29 -1.84
N ALA A 350 19.67 -2.55 -0.54
CA ALA A 350 20.62 -3.34 0.22
C ALA A 350 20.65 -4.79 -0.29
N THR A 351 19.49 -5.41 -0.49
CA THR A 351 19.35 -6.76 -1.08
C THR A 351 19.93 -6.81 -2.49
N ALA A 352 19.59 -5.85 -3.36
CA ALA A 352 20.18 -5.75 -4.70
C ALA A 352 21.70 -5.59 -4.63
N SER A 353 22.23 -4.79 -3.70
CA SER A 353 23.67 -4.61 -3.52
C SER A 353 24.38 -5.91 -3.12
N ASN A 354 23.77 -6.70 -2.22
CA ASN A 354 24.29 -8.02 -1.84
C ASN A 354 24.42 -8.96 -3.05
N MET A 355 23.35 -9.03 -3.86
CA MET A 355 23.32 -9.85 -5.08
C MET A 355 24.32 -9.35 -6.13
N ILE A 356 24.47 -8.02 -6.27
CA ILE A 356 25.44 -7.40 -7.19
C ILE A 356 26.88 -7.72 -6.77
N TYR A 357 27.25 -7.59 -5.49
CA TYR A 357 28.60 -7.93 -5.02
C TYR A 357 28.93 -9.40 -5.29
N TRP A 358 28.00 -10.31 -5.00
CA TRP A 358 28.16 -11.71 -5.35
C TRP A 358 28.38 -11.89 -6.86
N TRP A 359 27.55 -11.22 -7.69
CA TRP A 359 27.66 -11.32 -9.14
C TRP A 359 28.98 -10.76 -9.67
N LEU A 360 29.46 -9.64 -9.13
CA LEU A 360 30.75 -9.04 -9.50
C LEU A 360 31.91 -9.98 -9.19
N ASP A 361 31.87 -10.67 -8.05
CA ASP A 361 32.88 -11.67 -7.70
C ASP A 361 32.87 -12.87 -8.65
N GLN A 362 31.69 -13.40 -8.93
CA GLN A 362 31.55 -14.58 -9.78
C GLN A 362 31.86 -14.29 -11.25
N ASN A 363 31.70 -13.04 -11.68
CA ASN A 363 31.98 -12.58 -13.06
C ASN A 363 33.29 -11.80 -13.19
N ALA A 364 34.20 -11.87 -12.22
CA ALA A 364 35.40 -11.04 -12.21
C ALA A 364 36.24 -11.17 -13.50
N ASP A 365 36.35 -12.36 -14.08
CA ASP A 365 37.10 -12.60 -15.33
C ASP A 365 36.35 -12.02 -16.54
N ASN A 366 35.05 -12.17 -16.64
CA ASN A 366 34.22 -11.58 -17.69
C ASN A 366 34.27 -10.06 -17.64
N ILE A 367 34.16 -9.48 -16.44
CA ILE A 367 34.24 -8.01 -16.21
C ILE A 367 35.59 -7.47 -16.60
N ARG A 368 36.70 -8.18 -16.26
CA ARG A 368 38.05 -7.80 -16.66
C ARG A 368 38.21 -7.83 -18.18
N ARG A 369 37.67 -8.86 -18.83
CA ARG A 369 37.66 -8.99 -20.29
C ARG A 369 36.80 -7.92 -20.96
N TYR A 370 35.66 -7.60 -20.38
CA TYR A 370 34.77 -6.54 -20.84
C TYR A 370 35.44 -5.15 -20.82
N GLY A 371 36.19 -4.83 -19.79
CA GLY A 371 37.07 -3.66 -19.71
C GLY A 371 36.39 -2.29 -19.64
N LYS A 372 35.02 -2.23 -19.65
CA LYS A 372 34.25 -0.98 -19.62
C LYS A 372 33.61 -0.70 -18.27
N TYR A 373 33.59 -1.66 -17.36
CA TYR A 373 32.96 -1.48 -16.05
C TYR A 373 33.71 -0.43 -15.23
N ASN A 374 33.00 0.60 -14.82
CA ASN A 374 33.50 1.72 -14.02
C ASN A 374 32.61 2.02 -12.79
N GLY A 375 31.82 1.05 -12.42
CA GLY A 375 30.90 1.13 -11.28
C GLY A 375 31.57 0.88 -9.92
N PRO A 376 30.82 0.96 -8.82
CA PRO A 376 31.32 0.73 -7.47
C PRO A 376 31.66 -0.75 -7.24
N THR A 377 32.77 -1.04 -6.54
CA THR A 377 33.22 -2.41 -6.22
C THR A 377 33.64 -2.59 -4.76
N ALA A 378 33.92 -1.51 -4.02
CA ALA A 378 34.44 -1.63 -2.67
C ALA A 378 33.35 -2.14 -1.69
N TYR A 379 33.74 -3.15 -0.91
CA TYR A 379 32.97 -3.66 0.23
C TYR A 379 33.95 -3.85 1.39
N ASP A 380 33.89 -2.97 2.39
CA ASP A 380 34.78 -2.99 3.54
C ASP A 380 34.12 -3.59 4.78
N SER A 381 32.84 -3.34 4.98
CA SER A 381 31.98 -3.87 6.05
C SER A 381 30.52 -3.79 5.64
N SER A 382 29.61 -4.31 6.45
CA SER A 382 28.17 -4.23 6.21
C SER A 382 27.64 -2.79 6.18
N THR A 383 28.34 -1.85 6.79
CA THR A 383 28.00 -0.41 6.80
C THR A 383 28.85 0.43 5.84
N SER A 384 29.83 -0.18 5.17
CA SER A 384 30.70 0.46 4.17
C SER A 384 30.63 -0.29 2.84
N CYS A 385 29.53 -0.10 2.14
CA CYS A 385 29.14 -0.80 0.92
C CYS A 385 29.00 0.18 -0.24
N ALA A 386 30.03 0.32 -1.10
CA ALA A 386 30.02 1.30 -2.19
C ALA A 386 28.86 1.12 -3.19
N VAL A 387 28.37 -0.11 -3.43
CA VAL A 387 27.20 -0.37 -4.28
C VAL A 387 25.94 0.17 -3.61
N PHE A 388 25.75 -0.08 -2.31
CA PHE A 388 24.59 0.45 -1.59
C PHE A 388 24.63 1.97 -1.48
N ASP A 389 25.81 2.57 -1.23
CA ASP A 389 25.99 4.02 -1.23
C ASP A 389 25.72 4.63 -2.61
N TYR A 390 26.00 3.89 -3.68
CA TYR A 390 25.64 4.30 -5.03
C TYR A 390 24.12 4.35 -5.22
N PHE A 391 23.37 3.36 -4.76
CA PHE A 391 21.91 3.40 -4.76
C PHE A 391 21.38 4.58 -3.93
N LYS A 392 21.87 4.78 -2.70
CA LYS A 392 21.45 5.89 -1.82
C LYS A 392 21.62 7.26 -2.47
N ARG A 393 22.65 7.45 -3.28
CA ARG A 393 22.90 8.70 -4.02
C ARG A 393 21.81 9.02 -5.04
N TYR A 394 21.24 8.02 -5.69
CA TYR A 394 20.27 8.22 -6.77
C TYR A 394 18.81 8.09 -6.32
N PHE A 395 18.53 7.32 -5.31
CA PHE A 395 17.16 6.96 -4.90
C PHE A 395 16.75 7.50 -3.53
N VAL A 396 17.47 8.34 -2.91
CA VAL A 396 17.23 9.06 -1.65
C VAL A 396 16.00 8.56 -0.86
N ASN A 397 16.16 7.45 -0.13
CA ASN A 397 15.13 6.82 0.70
C ASN A 397 13.81 6.46 -0.02
N GLU A 398 13.85 6.18 -1.31
CA GLU A 398 12.69 5.71 -2.07
C GLU A 398 12.49 4.20 -1.86
N GLY A 399 11.26 3.76 -1.58
CA GLY A 399 10.88 2.33 -1.62
C GLY A 399 10.73 1.86 -3.07
N LYS A 400 11.35 0.73 -3.39
CA LYS A 400 11.28 0.02 -4.68
C LYS A 400 11.36 -1.48 -4.41
N GLU A 401 11.60 -2.28 -5.44
CA GLU A 401 11.84 -3.72 -5.37
C GLU A 401 13.27 -4.06 -5.79
N THR A 402 13.82 -5.16 -5.29
CA THR A 402 15.15 -5.65 -5.65
C THR A 402 15.32 -5.82 -7.16
N LEU A 403 14.33 -6.38 -7.86
CA LEU A 403 14.31 -6.50 -9.31
C LEU A 403 14.54 -5.18 -10.03
N PHE A 404 13.87 -4.11 -9.56
CA PHE A 404 14.06 -2.77 -10.08
C PHE A 404 15.52 -2.31 -9.92
N GLY A 405 16.12 -2.54 -8.74
CA GLY A 405 17.49 -2.17 -8.45
C GLY A 405 18.50 -2.88 -9.35
N LEU A 406 18.32 -4.19 -9.51
CA LEU A 406 19.15 -5.01 -10.39
C LEU A 406 19.07 -4.49 -11.84
N ASN A 407 17.88 -4.35 -12.40
CA ASN A 407 17.72 -3.85 -13.77
C ASN A 407 18.26 -2.42 -13.95
N TRP A 408 18.09 -1.55 -12.95
CA TRP A 408 18.69 -0.21 -13.03
C TRP A 408 20.21 -0.26 -13.03
N PHE A 409 20.83 -1.05 -12.17
CA PHE A 409 22.29 -1.15 -12.08
C PHE A 409 22.90 -1.70 -13.37
N PHE A 410 22.38 -2.80 -13.88
CA PHE A 410 22.93 -3.48 -15.04
C PHE A 410 22.59 -2.79 -16.36
N VAL A 411 21.31 -2.47 -16.60
CA VAL A 411 20.82 -2.05 -17.91
C VAL A 411 20.19 -0.66 -17.96
N GLY A 412 20.12 0.06 -16.82
CA GLY A 412 19.67 1.44 -16.78
C GLY A 412 18.15 1.62 -16.95
N ARG A 413 17.35 0.58 -16.89
CA ARG A 413 15.89 0.68 -16.99
C ARG A 413 15.31 1.34 -15.74
N SER A 414 15.07 2.63 -15.80
CA SER A 414 14.46 3.41 -14.72
C SER A 414 14.03 4.79 -15.20
N SER A 415 13.15 5.43 -14.43
CA SER A 415 12.84 6.86 -14.53
C SER A 415 13.98 7.77 -14.03
N LYS A 416 15.06 7.22 -13.47
CA LYS A 416 16.26 7.96 -13.04
C LYS A 416 17.28 7.98 -14.19
N PRO A 417 17.40 9.06 -14.94
CA PRO A 417 18.17 9.10 -16.19
C PRO A 417 19.69 9.05 -16.00
N ASN A 418 20.19 9.31 -14.79
CA ASN A 418 21.61 9.43 -14.51
C ASN A 418 22.04 8.40 -13.48
N GLY A 419 22.75 7.36 -13.89
CA GLY A 419 23.32 6.31 -13.02
C GLY A 419 22.90 4.91 -13.44
N GLY A 420 23.53 3.89 -12.86
CA GLY A 420 23.39 2.50 -13.30
C GLY A 420 23.90 2.30 -14.73
N ASN A 421 23.28 1.38 -15.46
CA ASN A 421 23.57 1.15 -16.87
C ASN A 421 24.99 0.64 -17.16
N PHE A 422 25.54 -0.15 -16.25
CA PHE A 422 26.94 -0.55 -16.36
C PHE A 422 27.22 -1.62 -17.42
N PHE A 423 26.19 -2.36 -17.86
CA PHE A 423 26.31 -3.51 -18.75
C PHE A 423 25.19 -3.57 -19.82
N SER A 424 24.58 -2.45 -20.18
CA SER A 424 23.45 -2.41 -21.13
C SER A 424 23.79 -2.81 -22.56
N ASP A 425 25.06 -2.85 -22.91
CA ASP A 425 25.54 -3.38 -24.18
C ASP A 425 25.79 -4.91 -24.14
N VAL A 426 25.66 -5.52 -22.96
CA VAL A 426 25.77 -6.97 -22.74
C VAL A 426 24.42 -7.60 -22.44
N PHE A 427 23.65 -6.99 -21.54
CA PHE A 427 22.40 -7.55 -21.03
C PHE A 427 21.17 -6.72 -21.44
N SER A 428 20.04 -7.39 -21.63
CA SER A 428 18.75 -6.75 -21.88
C SER A 428 17.79 -6.84 -20.68
N ASP A 429 17.90 -7.89 -19.89
CA ASP A 429 17.20 -8.16 -18.64
C ASP A 429 18.09 -9.04 -17.77
N VAL A 430 18.06 -8.85 -16.45
CA VAL A 430 19.09 -9.49 -15.61
C VAL A 430 18.56 -10.27 -14.44
N ALA A 431 17.27 -10.16 -14.13
CA ALA A 431 16.72 -10.80 -12.95
C ALA A 431 15.33 -11.40 -13.23
N ASP A 432 15.03 -12.48 -12.51
CA ASP A 432 13.75 -13.14 -12.52
C ASP A 432 13.06 -13.02 -11.17
N VAL A 433 11.72 -13.06 -11.17
CA VAL A 433 10.90 -12.96 -9.97
C VAL A 433 9.77 -13.97 -10.00
N VAL A 434 9.55 -14.64 -8.87
CA VAL A 434 8.39 -15.52 -8.64
C VAL A 434 7.60 -14.97 -7.47
N SER A 435 6.36 -14.55 -7.72
CA SER A 435 5.45 -13.97 -6.72
C SER A 435 4.37 -14.95 -6.30
N GLY A 436 3.82 -14.77 -5.09
CA GLY A 436 2.75 -15.64 -4.57
C GLY A 436 3.21 -17.07 -4.30
N VAL A 437 4.40 -17.23 -3.76
CA VAL A 437 5.15 -18.49 -3.66
C VAL A 437 4.48 -19.49 -2.74
N ASN A 438 3.93 -20.57 -3.26
CA ASN A 438 3.50 -21.72 -2.48
C ASN A 438 4.67 -22.66 -2.15
N ALA A 439 4.40 -23.70 -1.34
CA ALA A 439 5.43 -24.64 -0.87
C ALA A 439 6.19 -25.35 -1.97
N ASP A 440 5.50 -25.77 -3.04
CA ASP A 440 6.12 -26.53 -4.13
C ASP A 440 6.95 -25.62 -5.02
N GLU A 441 6.42 -24.44 -5.35
CA GLU A 441 7.15 -23.42 -6.10
C GLU A 441 8.40 -22.95 -5.34
N PHE A 442 8.30 -22.72 -4.03
CA PHE A 442 9.43 -22.37 -3.20
C PHE A 442 10.54 -23.41 -3.27
N ASN A 443 10.20 -24.67 -2.96
CA ASN A 443 11.18 -25.76 -2.96
C ASN A 443 11.77 -26.00 -4.35
N SER A 444 10.94 -26.02 -5.39
CA SER A 444 11.36 -26.24 -6.78
C SER A 444 12.28 -25.11 -7.26
N ARG A 445 11.87 -23.85 -7.09
CA ARG A 445 12.62 -22.69 -7.59
C ARG A 445 13.93 -22.48 -6.82
N MET A 446 13.93 -22.70 -5.51
CA MET A 446 15.15 -22.67 -4.70
C MET A 446 16.16 -23.75 -5.13
N LYS A 447 15.71 -24.99 -5.35
CA LYS A 447 16.56 -26.07 -5.87
C LYS A 447 17.13 -25.72 -7.23
N GLN A 448 16.31 -25.14 -8.11
CA GLN A 448 16.74 -24.66 -9.41
C GLN A 448 17.81 -23.58 -9.27
N ALA A 449 17.60 -22.55 -8.41
CA ALA A 449 18.56 -21.48 -8.19
C ALA A 449 19.94 -21.99 -7.72
N PHE A 450 19.96 -22.94 -6.80
CA PHE A 450 21.21 -23.57 -6.38
C PHE A 450 21.88 -24.37 -7.51
N THR A 451 21.09 -24.99 -8.40
CA THR A 451 21.61 -25.77 -9.55
C THR A 451 22.16 -24.84 -10.63
N ASP A 452 21.43 -23.77 -10.94
CA ASP A 452 21.72 -22.82 -12.02
C ASP A 452 22.65 -21.69 -11.59
N LYS A 453 23.17 -21.77 -10.35
CA LYS A 453 24.12 -20.82 -9.79
C LYS A 453 23.57 -19.39 -9.74
N GLU A 454 22.43 -19.19 -9.11
CA GLU A 454 21.78 -17.89 -8.96
C GLU A 454 21.93 -17.35 -7.53
N ALA A 455 22.10 -16.04 -7.39
CA ALA A 455 21.88 -15.34 -6.13
C ALA A 455 20.38 -15.18 -5.87
N ILE A 456 19.98 -15.16 -4.60
CA ILE A 456 18.59 -15.23 -4.20
C ILE A 456 18.27 -14.07 -3.26
N GLY A 457 17.32 -13.23 -3.67
CA GLY A 457 16.64 -12.25 -2.82
C GLY A 457 15.19 -12.70 -2.56
N PHE A 458 14.56 -12.14 -1.56
CA PHE A 458 13.14 -12.37 -1.27
C PHE A 458 12.55 -11.22 -0.50
N TYR A 459 11.22 -11.12 -0.51
CA TYR A 459 10.55 -10.22 0.42
C TYR A 459 9.44 -10.89 1.21
N VAL A 460 9.19 -10.32 2.38
CA VAL A 460 8.12 -10.67 3.31
C VAL A 460 7.26 -9.45 3.58
N LYS A 461 6.00 -9.67 3.97
CA LYS A 461 5.12 -8.60 4.44
C LYS A 461 5.23 -8.46 5.95
N MET A 462 5.60 -7.28 6.44
CA MET A 462 5.79 -6.99 7.85
C MET A 462 5.14 -5.65 8.20
N MET A 463 4.21 -5.64 9.17
CA MET A 463 3.52 -4.42 9.68
C MET A 463 2.91 -3.53 8.57
N GLY A 464 2.34 -4.15 7.52
CA GLY A 464 1.71 -3.40 6.41
C GLY A 464 2.69 -2.87 5.36
N SER A 465 3.98 -3.15 5.48
CA SER A 465 5.04 -2.82 4.52
C SER A 465 5.74 -4.09 4.05
N TYR A 466 6.52 -3.99 2.98
CA TYR A 466 7.38 -5.06 2.51
C TYR A 466 8.81 -4.86 3.03
N HIS A 467 9.48 -5.98 3.36
CA HIS A 467 10.87 -6.00 3.76
C HIS A 467 11.64 -7.01 2.93
N GLU A 468 12.77 -6.61 2.36
CA GLU A 468 13.57 -7.40 1.44
C GLU A 468 14.90 -7.82 2.06
N MET A 469 15.30 -9.08 1.79
CA MET A 469 16.46 -9.75 2.38
C MET A 469 17.11 -10.68 1.36
N SER A 470 18.34 -11.16 1.63
CA SER A 470 19.06 -12.10 0.76
C SER A 470 19.16 -13.49 1.39
N ILE A 471 19.01 -14.56 0.57
CA ILE A 471 19.26 -15.95 0.98
C ILE A 471 20.59 -16.40 0.42
N TRP A 472 21.43 -16.99 1.29
CA TRP A 472 22.76 -17.47 0.95
C TRP A 472 22.94 -18.97 1.04
N GLY A 473 21.97 -19.68 1.61
CA GLY A 473 21.96 -21.12 1.72
C GLY A 473 20.66 -21.65 2.28
N ALA A 474 20.46 -22.97 2.23
CA ALA A 474 19.31 -23.66 2.78
C ALA A 474 19.69 -25.02 3.34
N ASP A 475 19.04 -25.42 4.45
CA ASP A 475 19.03 -26.78 4.94
C ASP A 475 17.84 -27.53 4.35
N PHE A 476 18.09 -28.78 3.96
CA PHE A 476 17.07 -29.70 3.47
C PHE A 476 16.83 -30.82 4.48
N ASP A 477 15.58 -31.15 4.71
CA ASP A 477 15.16 -32.26 5.57
C ASP A 477 15.40 -33.64 4.93
N GLU A 478 14.98 -34.69 5.61
CA GLU A 478 15.09 -36.08 5.15
C GLU A 478 14.34 -36.37 3.84
N ASN A 479 13.36 -35.56 3.49
CA ASN A 479 12.58 -35.66 2.26
C ASN A 479 13.11 -34.74 1.14
N GLY A 480 14.18 -33.99 1.40
CA GLY A 480 14.71 -33.01 0.48
C GLY A 480 13.86 -31.74 0.36
N ARG A 481 13.08 -31.40 1.39
CA ARG A 481 12.32 -30.15 1.51
C ARG A 481 13.11 -29.17 2.34
N ILE A 482 13.04 -27.88 2.04
CA ILE A 482 13.78 -26.85 2.78
C ILE A 482 13.23 -26.74 4.21
N SER A 483 14.08 -26.93 5.21
CA SER A 483 13.77 -26.85 6.63
C SER A 483 14.29 -25.58 7.30
N ALA A 484 15.29 -24.92 6.71
CA ALA A 484 15.78 -23.62 7.13
C ALA A 484 16.44 -22.89 5.97
N VAL A 485 16.54 -21.58 6.08
CA VAL A 485 17.30 -20.70 5.17
C VAL A 485 18.31 -19.87 5.94
N TYR A 486 19.40 -19.49 5.29
CA TYR A 486 20.45 -18.62 5.81
C TYR A 486 20.32 -17.27 5.14
N ILE A 487 20.00 -16.23 5.91
CA ILE A 487 19.69 -14.90 5.39
C ILE A 487 20.58 -13.81 5.96
N THR A 488 20.76 -12.74 5.17
CA THR A 488 21.24 -11.44 5.64
C THR A 488 20.13 -10.42 5.56
N ASP A 489 20.00 -9.61 6.62
CA ASP A 489 18.96 -8.60 6.79
C ASP A 489 19.57 -7.21 6.94
N SER A 490 19.22 -6.29 6.07
CA SER A 490 19.70 -4.91 6.09
C SER A 490 19.37 -4.11 7.37
N ASN A 491 18.61 -4.69 8.30
CA ASN A 491 18.28 -4.11 9.60
C ASN A 491 19.22 -4.55 10.73
N ASP A 492 20.26 -5.31 10.45
CA ASP A 492 21.14 -5.93 11.46
C ASP A 492 22.27 -5.02 11.97
N LEU A 493 22.26 -3.74 11.62
CA LEU A 493 23.31 -2.79 11.98
C LEU A 493 23.70 -2.80 13.45
N SER A 494 22.72 -2.91 14.33
CA SER A 494 22.95 -2.95 15.79
C SER A 494 23.84 -4.12 16.24
N GLN A 495 24.04 -5.11 15.40
CA GLN A 495 24.85 -6.29 15.68
C GLN A 495 26.36 -6.01 15.51
N GLU A 496 26.77 -5.04 14.70
CA GLU A 496 28.18 -4.70 14.51
C GLU A 496 28.83 -4.08 15.76
N GLU A 497 28.05 -3.40 16.59
CA GLU A 497 28.52 -2.81 17.85
C GLU A 497 28.67 -3.85 18.98
N ILE A 498 28.21 -5.08 18.77
CA ILE A 498 28.27 -6.13 19.79
C ILE A 498 29.69 -6.68 19.88
N THR A 499 30.32 -6.48 21.02
CA THR A 499 31.61 -7.13 21.30
C THR A 499 31.39 -8.63 21.47
N PRO A 500 32.14 -9.48 20.73
CA PRO A 500 32.06 -10.92 20.90
C PRO A 500 32.27 -11.33 22.37
N SER A 501 31.38 -12.16 22.89
CA SER A 501 31.42 -12.59 24.30
C SER A 501 31.11 -14.07 24.42
N VAL A 502 31.48 -14.65 25.56
CA VAL A 502 31.13 -16.03 25.91
C VAL A 502 30.33 -16.01 27.21
N SER A 503 29.15 -16.59 27.18
CA SER A 503 28.29 -16.74 28.37
C SER A 503 28.84 -17.79 29.35
N ALA A 504 28.28 -17.81 30.56
CA ALA A 504 28.69 -18.77 31.61
C ALA A 504 28.47 -20.25 31.24
N ASP A 505 27.53 -20.51 30.30
CA ASP A 505 27.25 -21.85 29.78
C ASP A 505 28.09 -22.19 28.52
N GLY A 506 29.08 -21.33 28.17
CA GLY A 506 30.02 -21.56 27.08
C GLY A 506 29.51 -21.15 25.70
N ARG A 507 28.33 -20.51 25.57
CA ARG A 507 27.83 -20.00 24.29
C ARG A 507 28.61 -18.79 23.86
N ARG A 508 29.07 -18.82 22.62
CA ARG A 508 29.75 -17.68 22.00
C ARG A 508 28.74 -16.77 21.30
N PHE A 509 28.59 -15.55 21.79
CA PHE A 509 27.82 -14.49 21.11
C PHE A 509 28.74 -13.69 20.21
N ILE A 510 28.27 -13.40 19.00
CA ILE A 510 29.05 -12.72 17.96
C ILE A 510 28.21 -11.63 17.30
N PRO A 511 28.83 -10.58 16.76
CA PRO A 511 28.19 -9.74 15.75
C PRO A 511 27.84 -10.63 14.56
N VAL A 512 26.60 -10.57 14.10
CA VAL A 512 26.15 -11.44 13.04
C VAL A 512 25.65 -10.65 11.84
N GLY A 513 25.88 -11.19 10.66
CA GLY A 513 25.29 -10.72 9.41
C GLY A 513 24.46 -11.82 8.76
N LEU A 514 24.91 -13.09 8.84
CA LEU A 514 24.16 -14.22 8.28
C LEU A 514 23.54 -15.04 9.39
N VAL A 515 22.21 -15.19 9.34
CA VAL A 515 21.42 -15.89 10.38
C VAL A 515 20.64 -17.04 9.77
N ARG A 516 20.61 -18.17 10.50
CA ARG A 516 19.81 -19.34 10.16
C ARG A 516 18.38 -19.17 10.69
N HIS A 517 17.40 -19.20 9.78
CA HIS A 517 15.97 -19.15 10.11
C HIS A 517 15.26 -20.45 9.73
N PRO A 518 14.56 -21.10 10.67
CA PRO A 518 13.69 -22.22 10.35
C PRO A 518 12.59 -21.80 9.37
N VAL A 519 12.14 -22.75 8.55
CA VAL A 519 11.05 -22.59 7.60
C VAL A 519 9.88 -23.46 8.03
N ALA A 520 8.69 -22.87 8.12
CA ALA A 520 7.44 -23.55 8.39
C ALA A 520 6.54 -23.56 7.15
N TYR A 521 5.76 -24.63 7.03
CA TYR A 521 4.78 -24.83 5.97
C TYR A 521 3.39 -24.86 6.59
N LYS A 522 2.51 -23.95 6.15
CA LYS A 522 1.18 -23.80 6.72
C LYS A 522 0.15 -23.65 5.61
N VAL A 523 -0.97 -24.36 5.73
CA VAL A 523 -2.11 -24.14 4.87
C VAL A 523 -2.67 -22.75 5.14
N SER A 524 -2.88 -21.96 4.11
CA SER A 524 -3.36 -20.59 4.19
C SER A 524 -4.72 -20.48 3.52
N GLU A 525 -5.74 -20.18 4.30
CA GLU A 525 -7.10 -19.92 3.80
C GLU A 525 -7.12 -18.69 2.87
N ALA A 526 -6.33 -17.67 3.20
CA ALA A 526 -6.19 -16.47 2.37
C ALA A 526 -5.58 -16.77 1.00
N ASP A 527 -4.76 -17.83 0.90
CA ASP A 527 -4.12 -18.29 -0.33
C ASP A 527 -4.88 -19.51 -0.92
N LYS A 528 -6.20 -19.57 -0.76
CA LYS A 528 -7.10 -20.60 -1.34
C LYS A 528 -6.76 -22.03 -0.91
N GLY A 529 -6.40 -22.22 0.36
CA GLY A 529 -6.05 -23.53 0.91
C GLY A 529 -4.69 -24.08 0.44
N LYS A 530 -3.86 -23.27 -0.24
CA LYS A 530 -2.50 -23.66 -0.60
C LYS A 530 -1.59 -23.75 0.61
N THR A 531 -0.64 -24.65 0.61
CA THR A 531 0.43 -24.69 1.59
C THR A 531 1.45 -23.58 1.28
N MET A 532 1.52 -22.58 2.12
CA MET A 532 2.44 -21.45 2.00
C MET A 532 3.67 -21.65 2.86
N VAL A 533 4.72 -20.88 2.58
CA VAL A 533 6.01 -20.97 3.23
C VAL A 533 6.22 -19.75 4.13
N TYR A 534 6.68 -20.00 5.34
CA TYR A 534 6.90 -18.98 6.34
C TYR A 534 8.31 -19.07 6.92
N MET A 535 8.96 -17.95 7.08
CA MET A 535 10.16 -17.83 7.88
C MET A 535 9.75 -17.67 9.35
N GLU A 536 10.35 -18.45 10.22
CA GLU A 536 10.12 -18.35 11.66
C GLU A 536 11.11 -17.37 12.30
N GLY A 537 10.58 -16.59 13.25
CA GLY A 537 11.41 -15.65 14.01
C GLY A 537 12.39 -16.34 14.97
N SER A 538 13.25 -15.51 15.56
CA SER A 538 14.35 -15.94 16.42
C SER A 538 13.95 -16.60 17.75
N VAL A 539 12.72 -16.37 18.19
CA VAL A 539 12.15 -16.97 19.39
C VAL A 539 10.97 -17.83 18.95
N GLU A 540 10.97 -19.10 19.32
CA GLU A 540 9.91 -20.04 19.03
C GLU A 540 8.54 -19.44 19.38
N GLY A 541 7.66 -19.28 18.38
CA GLY A 541 6.34 -18.69 18.53
C GLY A 541 6.29 -17.14 18.51
N SER A 542 7.39 -16.43 18.27
CA SER A 542 7.40 -14.96 18.32
C SER A 542 6.70 -14.30 17.13
N PHE A 543 6.95 -14.73 15.91
CA PHE A 543 6.24 -14.36 14.69
C PHE A 543 6.63 -15.29 13.53
N THR A 544 5.76 -15.35 12.53
CA THR A 544 6.04 -16.01 11.26
C THR A 544 5.80 -15.02 10.12
N LEU A 545 6.74 -14.92 9.20
CA LEU A 545 6.65 -14.04 8.03
C LEU A 545 6.53 -14.87 6.77
N LYS A 546 5.45 -14.67 5.99
CA LYS A 546 5.22 -15.36 4.74
C LYS A 546 6.21 -14.91 3.68
N PHE A 547 6.79 -15.84 2.94
CA PHE A 547 7.53 -15.53 1.71
C PHE A 547 6.51 -15.09 0.65
N GLU A 548 6.57 -13.82 0.24
CA GLU A 548 5.66 -13.26 -0.76
C GLU A 548 6.23 -13.37 -2.17
N ALA A 549 7.55 -13.17 -2.34
CA ALA A 549 8.23 -13.41 -3.60
C ALA A 549 9.71 -13.77 -3.42
N LEU A 550 10.28 -14.38 -4.45
CA LEU A 550 11.70 -14.66 -4.59
C LEU A 550 12.24 -13.92 -5.83
N HIS A 551 13.43 -13.36 -5.71
CA HIS A 551 14.17 -12.70 -6.79
C HIS A 551 15.43 -13.50 -7.09
N PHE A 552 15.80 -13.61 -8.38
CA PHE A 552 16.94 -14.41 -8.80
C PHE A 552 17.84 -13.63 -9.75
N LEU A 553 19.14 -13.76 -9.56
CA LEU A 553 20.17 -13.18 -10.42
C LEU A 553 21.15 -14.26 -10.81
N GLY A 554 21.12 -14.68 -12.07
CA GLY A 554 22.04 -15.66 -12.64
C GLY A 554 23.41 -15.09 -12.98
N LEU A 555 24.35 -15.97 -13.35
CA LEU A 555 25.69 -15.58 -13.83
C LEU A 555 25.67 -14.94 -15.21
N MET A 556 24.63 -15.20 -16.01
CA MET A 556 24.47 -14.69 -17.37
C MET A 556 25.61 -15.12 -18.32
N GLU A 557 26.01 -16.39 -18.18
CA GLU A 557 27.15 -16.95 -18.93
C GLU A 557 26.93 -16.94 -20.45
N ASP A 558 25.67 -17.12 -20.92
CA ASP A 558 25.37 -17.19 -22.34
C ASP A 558 25.37 -15.81 -22.99
N GLU A 559 24.88 -14.78 -22.30
CA GLU A 559 24.93 -13.37 -22.74
C GLU A 559 26.40 -12.90 -22.84
N TRP A 560 27.25 -13.28 -21.89
CA TRP A 560 28.68 -13.02 -21.98
C TRP A 560 29.32 -13.71 -23.17
N LYS A 561 29.00 -14.96 -23.44
CA LYS A 561 29.50 -15.71 -24.61
C LYS A 561 29.08 -15.02 -25.91
N GLU A 562 27.80 -14.64 -26.01
CA GLU A 562 27.28 -13.93 -27.17
C GLU A 562 27.99 -12.58 -27.37
N TYR A 563 28.09 -11.78 -26.31
CA TYR A 563 28.79 -10.50 -26.35
C TYR A 563 30.23 -10.65 -26.86
N PHE A 564 31.01 -11.54 -26.27
CA PHE A 564 32.39 -11.74 -26.66
C PHE A 564 32.58 -12.37 -28.04
N SER A 565 31.60 -13.13 -28.53
CA SER A 565 31.62 -13.69 -29.88
C SER A 565 31.47 -12.61 -30.95
N THR A 566 30.73 -11.55 -30.65
CA THR A 566 30.41 -10.48 -31.59
C THR A 566 31.36 -9.28 -31.48
N HIS A 567 32.01 -9.06 -30.34
CA HIS A 567 32.86 -7.90 -30.08
C HIS A 567 34.37 -8.22 -30.03
N GLY A 568 34.76 -9.45 -30.28
CA GLY A 568 36.10 -9.95 -30.50
C GLY A 568 37.19 -9.42 -29.53
N ASN A 569 37.54 -10.24 -28.53
CA ASN A 569 38.86 -10.13 -27.87
C ASN A 569 39.35 -11.50 -27.46
#